data_6171f84578cc8d96d8644778fd0f2c4c
#
_entry.id   6171f84578cc8d96d8644778fd0f2c4c
#
_cell.length_a   1.000
_cell.length_b   1.000
_cell.length_c   1.000
_cell.angle_alpha   90.00
_cell.angle_beta   90.00
_cell.angle_gamma   90.00
#
_symmetry.space_group_name_H-M   'P 1'
#
loop_
_entity.id
_entity.type
_entity.pdbx_description
1 polymer ?
#
loop_
_entity_poly.entity_id
_entity_poly.type
_entity_poly.pdbx_seq_one_letter_code
_entity_poly.pdbx_strand_id
1 'polypeptide(L)'
;DLLSLEAFWALAVLAILAVLAAIVCGLRRFRWPAKAEAVARVDAAMPGRPIAAMADAQAIGRGDPASEAVWNAHVAQMKAASRDARVVEPDLRVSNRDPYGLRFMALLFFVAALMFGSLLRVGTVGEVALGGNALATGPVWEGWVEPPTYTGKPAIYLNDVPVGLLVVPAGSKITLRLYGEVGALTVAETVSGRTEDLDAASEAQQTFVAASSGRLAIDGENGAAWDIRIIADTPPAIDLTGPVEADAMGEMSQPFQAIDDYGVESGAAVITLNLGAVDRRYGLVADPDGVTPLVLDLPMPFNGDRADFDAFLVENLSEHPLANLPVVLSISVTDAAGQVGDSIPEQMILPGRRFFQPFAKAVIEQRRDFMWAKSNAAQIALVM
;
A
#
# COMPACT_ATOMS: atom_id res chain seq x y z
N ASP A 1 -5.70 -14.96 17.66
CA ASP A 1 -6.12 -16.39 17.66
C ASP A 1 -7.37 -16.56 18.49
N LEU A 2 -8.55 -16.52 17.83
CA LEU A 2 -9.86 -16.63 18.51
C LEU A 2 -10.33 -18.08 18.70
N LEU A 3 -9.67 -19.06 18.06
CA LEU A 3 -10.05 -20.49 18.14
C LEU A 3 -8.79 -21.34 18.31
N SER A 4 -8.87 -22.36 19.17
CA SER A 4 -7.80 -23.36 19.26
C SER A 4 -7.71 -24.17 17.95
N LEU A 5 -6.52 -24.68 17.62
CA LEU A 5 -6.28 -25.49 16.42
C LEU A 5 -7.24 -26.68 16.34
N GLU A 6 -7.52 -27.28 17.48
CA GLU A 6 -8.47 -28.42 17.60
C GLU A 6 -9.92 -28.04 17.25
N ALA A 7 -10.35 -26.85 17.69
CA ALA A 7 -11.67 -26.32 17.37
C ALA A 7 -11.80 -25.99 15.88
N PHE A 8 -10.73 -25.46 15.27
CA PHE A 8 -10.67 -25.21 13.83
C PHE A 8 -10.82 -26.50 13.02
N TRP A 9 -10.06 -27.55 13.37
CA TRP A 9 -10.14 -28.86 12.72
C TRP A 9 -11.49 -29.52 12.89
N ALA A 10 -12.08 -29.45 14.08
CA ALA A 10 -13.41 -29.97 14.35
C ALA A 10 -14.47 -29.30 13.45
N LEU A 11 -14.41 -27.98 13.32
CA LEU A 11 -15.31 -27.21 12.44
C LEU A 11 -15.09 -27.55 10.96
N ALA A 12 -13.85 -27.70 10.52
CA ALA A 12 -13.54 -28.07 9.13
C ALA A 12 -14.07 -29.46 8.77
N VAL A 13 -13.87 -30.45 9.63
CA VAL A 13 -14.40 -31.82 9.47
C VAL A 13 -15.94 -31.81 9.45
N LEU A 14 -16.58 -31.07 10.37
CA LEU A 14 -18.04 -30.92 10.42
C LEU A 14 -18.59 -30.30 9.11
N ALA A 15 -17.93 -29.28 8.60
CA ALA A 15 -18.32 -28.64 7.33
C ALA A 15 -18.21 -29.61 6.14
N ILE A 16 -17.12 -30.36 6.05
CA ILE A 16 -16.93 -31.40 5.01
C ILE A 16 -18.00 -32.47 5.11
N LEU A 17 -18.28 -32.97 6.30
CA LEU A 17 -19.33 -33.99 6.53
C LEU A 17 -20.71 -33.44 6.15
N ALA A 18 -21.03 -32.20 6.46
CA ALA A 18 -22.29 -31.56 6.10
C ALA A 18 -22.45 -31.44 4.58
N VAL A 19 -21.38 -31.05 3.86
CA VAL A 19 -21.38 -31.02 2.39
C VAL A 19 -21.56 -32.39 1.79
N LEU A 20 -20.84 -33.40 2.27
CA LEU A 20 -20.99 -34.79 1.82
C LEU A 20 -22.40 -35.32 2.08
N ALA A 21 -22.96 -35.08 3.24
CA ALA A 21 -24.34 -35.44 3.57
C ALA A 21 -25.35 -34.76 2.64
N ALA A 22 -25.17 -33.49 2.33
CA ALA A 22 -26.01 -32.76 1.39
C ALA A 22 -25.94 -33.35 -0.04
N ILE A 23 -24.73 -33.71 -0.51
CA ILE A 23 -24.52 -34.34 -1.81
C ILE A 23 -25.20 -35.70 -1.85
N VAL A 24 -24.98 -36.55 -0.84
CA VAL A 24 -25.61 -37.90 -0.76
C VAL A 24 -27.13 -37.76 -0.72
N CYS A 25 -27.65 -36.82 0.07
CA CYS A 25 -29.09 -36.55 0.14
C CYS A 25 -29.66 -36.07 -1.20
N GLY A 26 -28.92 -35.21 -1.89
CA GLY A 26 -29.25 -34.74 -3.24
C GLY A 26 -29.27 -35.88 -4.27
N LEU A 27 -28.23 -36.72 -4.27
CA LEU A 27 -28.13 -37.87 -5.16
C LEU A 27 -29.24 -38.91 -4.90
N ARG A 28 -29.58 -39.18 -3.63
CA ARG A 28 -30.68 -40.10 -3.28
C ARG A 28 -32.06 -39.55 -3.66
N ARG A 29 -32.26 -38.24 -3.68
CA ARG A 29 -33.50 -37.58 -4.10
C ARG A 29 -33.58 -37.36 -5.61
N PHE A 30 -32.44 -37.43 -6.30
CA PHE A 30 -32.40 -37.23 -7.73
C PHE A 30 -33.07 -38.45 -8.45
N ARG A 31 -34.06 -38.15 -9.26
CA ARG A 31 -34.73 -39.12 -10.13
C ARG A 31 -34.67 -38.63 -11.55
N TRP A 32 -34.24 -39.50 -12.45
CA TRP A 32 -34.36 -39.22 -13.87
C TRP A 32 -35.83 -39.22 -14.25
N PRO A 33 -36.36 -38.17 -14.87
CA PRO A 33 -37.77 -38.14 -15.29
C PRO A 33 -38.00 -39.22 -16.34
N ALA A 34 -39.05 -40.02 -16.14
CA ALA A 34 -39.47 -41.00 -17.15
C ALA A 34 -40.06 -40.24 -18.36
N LYS A 35 -39.94 -40.87 -19.57
CA LYS A 35 -40.55 -40.28 -20.78
C LYS A 35 -42.04 -40.02 -20.60
N ALA A 36 -42.75 -40.87 -19.88
CA ALA A 36 -44.17 -40.70 -19.57
C ALA A 36 -44.45 -39.44 -18.75
N GLU A 37 -43.60 -39.10 -17.77
CA GLU A 37 -43.73 -37.88 -16.97
C GLU A 37 -43.48 -36.62 -17.80
N ALA A 38 -42.49 -36.69 -18.71
CA ALA A 38 -42.22 -35.55 -19.61
C ALA A 38 -43.39 -35.30 -20.56
N VAL A 39 -43.98 -36.38 -21.13
CA VAL A 39 -45.14 -36.28 -21.99
C VAL A 39 -46.36 -35.76 -21.21
N ALA A 40 -46.59 -36.29 -20.00
CA ALA A 40 -47.69 -35.82 -19.14
C ALA A 40 -47.55 -34.34 -18.76
N ARG A 41 -46.33 -33.84 -18.58
CA ARG A 41 -46.09 -32.43 -18.32
C ARG A 41 -46.37 -31.50 -19.50
N VAL A 42 -46.01 -31.97 -20.72
CA VAL A 42 -46.36 -31.26 -21.96
C VAL A 42 -47.87 -31.26 -22.15
N ASP A 43 -48.55 -32.38 -21.94
CA ASP A 43 -49.99 -32.53 -22.08
C ASP A 43 -50.76 -31.68 -21.06
N ALA A 44 -50.28 -31.60 -19.81
CA ALA A 44 -50.89 -30.77 -18.77
C ALA A 44 -50.84 -29.25 -19.08
N ALA A 45 -49.89 -28.84 -19.93
CA ALA A 45 -49.73 -27.45 -20.36
C ALA A 45 -50.65 -27.08 -21.55
N MET A 46 -51.29 -28.09 -22.18
CA MET A 46 -52.18 -27.88 -23.30
C MET A 46 -53.66 -27.89 -22.87
N PRO A 47 -54.51 -27.02 -23.43
CA PRO A 47 -55.93 -27.04 -23.11
C PRO A 47 -56.57 -28.37 -23.56
N GLY A 48 -57.35 -29.00 -22.66
CA GLY A 48 -58.07 -30.25 -22.93
C GLY A 48 -57.19 -31.49 -22.89
N ARG A 49 -55.87 -31.43 -22.55
CA ARG A 49 -54.93 -32.58 -22.44
C ARG A 49 -55.01 -33.52 -23.64
N PRO A 50 -54.71 -33.05 -24.84
CA PRO A 50 -54.95 -33.75 -26.10
C PRO A 50 -54.19 -35.08 -26.21
N ILE A 51 -53.00 -35.23 -25.59
CA ILE A 51 -52.22 -36.48 -25.68
C ILE A 51 -52.86 -37.59 -24.82
N ALA A 52 -53.33 -37.22 -23.61
CA ALA A 52 -54.03 -38.17 -22.75
C ALA A 52 -55.40 -38.55 -23.39
N ALA A 53 -56.12 -37.59 -23.95
CA ALA A 53 -57.37 -37.82 -24.61
C ALA A 53 -57.27 -38.77 -25.84
N MET A 54 -56.12 -38.75 -26.56
CA MET A 54 -55.89 -39.71 -27.66
C MET A 54 -55.58 -41.12 -27.19
N ALA A 55 -55.12 -41.29 -25.97
CA ALA A 55 -54.82 -42.60 -25.36
C ALA A 55 -56.08 -43.17 -24.65
N ASP A 56 -57.09 -42.38 -24.49
CA ASP A 56 -58.36 -42.76 -23.83
C ASP A 56 -59.20 -43.62 -24.78
N ALA A 57 -60.11 -44.40 -24.22
CA ALA A 57 -60.98 -45.28 -24.98
C ALA A 57 -62.44 -44.94 -24.72
N GLN A 58 -63.25 -45.01 -25.76
CA GLN A 58 -64.69 -44.78 -25.66
C GLN A 58 -65.33 -45.72 -24.66
N ALA A 59 -65.86 -45.24 -23.56
CA ALA A 59 -66.43 -46.02 -22.48
C ALA A 59 -67.91 -46.37 -22.73
N ILE A 60 -68.67 -45.43 -23.33
CA ILE A 60 -70.11 -45.57 -23.55
C ILE A 60 -70.39 -45.35 -25.04
N GLY A 61 -71.40 -46.11 -25.58
CA GLY A 61 -71.87 -45.99 -26.96
C GLY A 61 -71.02 -46.73 -27.99
N ARG A 62 -70.23 -47.76 -27.60
CA ARG A 62 -69.56 -48.68 -28.53
C ARG A 62 -70.58 -49.43 -29.32
N GLY A 63 -70.48 -49.50 -30.66
CA GLY A 63 -71.43 -50.17 -31.57
C GLY A 63 -72.58 -49.27 -32.02
N ASP A 64 -72.67 -48.02 -31.54
CA ASP A 64 -73.60 -47.04 -32.06
C ASP A 64 -72.93 -46.11 -33.05
N PRO A 65 -73.33 -46.11 -34.35
CA PRO A 65 -72.65 -45.36 -35.38
C PRO A 65 -72.59 -43.82 -35.14
N ALA A 66 -73.61 -43.28 -34.46
CA ALA A 66 -73.64 -41.85 -34.18
C ALA A 66 -72.65 -41.46 -33.06
N SER A 67 -72.61 -42.30 -32.01
CA SER A 67 -71.62 -42.09 -30.89
C SER A 67 -70.22 -42.35 -31.34
N GLU A 68 -69.93 -43.30 -32.20
CA GLU A 68 -68.58 -43.51 -32.77
C GLU A 68 -68.16 -42.38 -33.68
N ALA A 69 -69.08 -41.81 -34.47
CA ALA A 69 -68.77 -40.66 -35.31
C ALA A 69 -68.30 -39.42 -34.46
N VAL A 70 -69.02 -39.15 -33.35
CA VAL A 70 -68.67 -38.06 -32.41
C VAL A 70 -67.34 -38.32 -31.75
N TRP A 71 -67.09 -39.57 -31.30
CA TRP A 71 -65.81 -39.98 -30.72
C TRP A 71 -64.65 -39.81 -31.70
N ASN A 72 -64.81 -40.28 -32.92
CA ASN A 72 -63.81 -40.14 -33.98
C ASN A 72 -63.51 -38.66 -34.29
N ALA A 73 -64.53 -37.82 -34.32
CA ALA A 73 -64.39 -36.36 -34.49
C ALA A 73 -63.59 -35.74 -33.32
N HIS A 74 -63.90 -36.16 -32.07
CA HIS A 74 -63.17 -35.72 -30.89
C HIS A 74 -61.70 -36.12 -30.93
N VAL A 75 -61.39 -37.39 -31.22
CA VAL A 75 -60.02 -37.90 -31.36
C VAL A 75 -59.26 -37.16 -32.48
N ALA A 76 -59.95 -36.90 -33.62
CA ALA A 76 -59.35 -36.12 -34.71
C ALA A 76 -58.99 -34.69 -34.31
N GLN A 77 -59.89 -34.03 -33.53
CA GLN A 77 -59.62 -32.71 -32.96
C GLN A 77 -58.48 -32.74 -31.97
N MET A 78 -58.42 -33.71 -31.06
CA MET A 78 -57.28 -33.85 -30.10
C MET A 78 -55.98 -34.11 -30.82
N LYS A 79 -56.02 -34.94 -31.88
CA LYS A 79 -54.84 -35.19 -32.73
C LYS A 79 -54.35 -33.92 -33.45
N ALA A 80 -55.26 -33.08 -33.88
CA ALA A 80 -54.90 -31.78 -34.46
C ALA A 80 -54.27 -30.85 -33.39
N ALA A 81 -54.87 -30.78 -32.20
CA ALA A 81 -54.38 -29.99 -31.08
C ALA A 81 -53.01 -30.48 -30.59
N SER A 82 -52.72 -31.79 -30.62
CA SER A 82 -51.42 -32.35 -30.22
C SER A 82 -50.25 -31.94 -31.14
N ARG A 83 -50.51 -31.45 -32.37
CA ARG A 83 -49.47 -30.94 -33.27
C ARG A 83 -48.85 -29.64 -32.79
N ASP A 84 -49.57 -28.88 -31.97
CA ASP A 84 -49.11 -27.63 -31.39
C ASP A 84 -48.37 -27.82 -30.07
N ALA A 85 -48.04 -29.06 -29.73
CA ALA A 85 -47.30 -29.39 -28.51
C ALA A 85 -45.92 -28.69 -28.48
N ARG A 86 -45.70 -27.88 -27.48
CA ARG A 86 -44.41 -27.20 -27.25
C ARG A 86 -43.79 -27.69 -25.96
N VAL A 87 -42.44 -27.61 -25.93
CA VAL A 87 -41.69 -27.91 -24.71
C VAL A 87 -42.10 -26.88 -23.63
N VAL A 88 -42.47 -27.38 -22.46
CA VAL A 88 -42.81 -26.54 -21.32
C VAL A 88 -41.48 -25.96 -20.75
N GLU A 89 -41.41 -24.63 -20.62
CA GLU A 89 -40.27 -23.97 -20.05
C GLU A 89 -40.00 -24.50 -18.63
N PRO A 90 -38.72 -24.76 -18.29
CA PRO A 90 -38.36 -25.21 -16.95
C PRO A 90 -38.65 -24.13 -15.94
N ASP A 91 -39.32 -24.45 -14.85
CA ASP A 91 -39.47 -23.53 -13.70
C ASP A 91 -38.18 -23.48 -12.90
N LEU A 92 -37.38 -22.48 -13.16
CA LEU A 92 -36.10 -22.22 -12.49
C LEU A 92 -36.26 -21.40 -11.22
N ARG A 93 -37.47 -21.22 -10.69
CA ARG A 93 -37.72 -20.48 -9.46
C ARG A 93 -37.15 -21.20 -8.24
N VAL A 94 -35.86 -20.93 -7.96
CA VAL A 94 -35.14 -21.51 -6.81
C VAL A 94 -35.62 -20.90 -5.50
N SER A 95 -36.29 -19.74 -5.53
CA SER A 95 -36.79 -19.02 -4.35
C SER A 95 -37.71 -19.86 -3.46
N ASN A 96 -38.50 -20.76 -4.04
CA ASN A 96 -39.40 -21.63 -3.29
C ASN A 96 -38.66 -22.72 -2.47
N ARG A 97 -37.40 -23.00 -2.81
CA ARG A 97 -36.57 -24.00 -2.11
C ARG A 97 -35.51 -23.35 -1.20
N ASP A 98 -35.31 -22.03 -1.32
CA ASP A 98 -34.38 -21.24 -0.53
C ASP A 98 -35.08 -19.97 -0.02
N PRO A 99 -36.05 -20.11 0.90
CA PRO A 99 -36.84 -19.00 1.42
C PRO A 99 -36.01 -17.97 2.20
N TYR A 100 -34.88 -18.38 2.73
CA TYR A 100 -33.94 -17.50 3.49
C TYR A 100 -32.81 -16.93 2.65
N GLY A 101 -32.75 -17.22 1.35
CA GLY A 101 -31.69 -16.70 0.48
C GLY A 101 -30.27 -17.17 0.83
N LEU A 102 -30.13 -18.35 1.44
CA LEU A 102 -28.84 -18.89 1.91
C LEU A 102 -27.79 -19.00 0.80
N ARG A 103 -28.25 -19.17 -0.45
CA ARG A 103 -27.37 -19.16 -1.63
C ARG A 103 -26.61 -17.83 -1.80
N PHE A 104 -27.23 -16.70 -1.44
CA PHE A 104 -26.57 -15.40 -1.53
C PHE A 104 -25.55 -15.20 -0.41
N MET A 105 -25.84 -15.73 0.78
CA MET A 105 -24.87 -15.78 1.87
C MET A 105 -23.67 -16.65 1.51
N ALA A 106 -23.92 -17.84 0.95
CA ALA A 106 -22.85 -18.72 0.49
C ALA A 106 -22.01 -18.07 -0.63
N LEU A 107 -22.65 -17.35 -1.56
CA LEU A 107 -21.93 -16.61 -2.60
C LEU A 107 -21.09 -15.47 -2.02
N LEU A 108 -21.64 -14.73 -1.05
CA LEU A 108 -20.91 -13.66 -0.36
C LEU A 108 -19.66 -14.20 0.34
N PHE A 109 -19.80 -15.28 1.11
CA PHE A 109 -18.65 -15.92 1.77
C PHE A 109 -17.65 -16.48 0.76
N PHE A 110 -18.11 -17.02 -0.36
CA PHE A 110 -17.23 -17.50 -1.42
C PHE A 110 -16.44 -16.37 -2.07
N VAL A 111 -17.08 -15.24 -2.38
CA VAL A 111 -16.41 -14.05 -2.93
C VAL A 111 -15.42 -13.48 -1.91
N ALA A 112 -15.81 -13.39 -0.64
CA ALA A 112 -14.91 -12.94 0.42
C ALA A 112 -13.70 -13.88 0.55
N ALA A 113 -13.91 -15.19 0.49
CA ALA A 113 -12.83 -16.17 0.50
C ALA A 113 -11.89 -16.05 -0.72
N LEU A 114 -12.41 -15.70 -1.89
CA LEU A 114 -11.57 -15.43 -3.09
C LEU A 114 -10.79 -14.13 -2.98
N MET A 115 -11.38 -13.09 -2.38
CA MET A 115 -10.72 -11.79 -2.24
C MET A 115 -9.65 -11.77 -1.13
N PHE A 116 -9.92 -12.44 -0.02
CA PHE A 116 -9.06 -12.43 1.16
C PHE A 116 -8.33 -13.75 1.40
N GLY A 117 -8.71 -14.83 0.70
CA GLY A 117 -8.08 -16.14 0.76
C GLY A 117 -6.97 -16.29 -0.26
N SER A 118 -5.86 -16.89 0.12
CA SER A 118 -4.79 -17.26 -0.80
C SER A 118 -5.00 -18.72 -1.25
N LEU A 119 -5.26 -18.93 -2.53
CA LEU A 119 -5.33 -20.30 -3.12
C LEU A 119 -3.99 -21.04 -3.00
N LEU A 120 -2.87 -20.29 -2.92
CA LEU A 120 -1.53 -20.86 -2.72
C LEU A 120 -1.37 -21.43 -1.30
N ARG A 121 -2.09 -20.91 -0.32
CA ARG A 121 -2.08 -21.45 1.05
C ARG A 121 -2.94 -22.71 1.23
N VAL A 122 -3.80 -23.04 0.27
CA VAL A 122 -4.54 -24.34 0.30
C VAL A 122 -3.59 -25.51 0.12
N GLY A 123 -2.47 -25.33 -0.61
CA GLY A 123 -1.42 -26.34 -0.74
C GLY A 123 -0.74 -26.68 0.60
N THR A 124 -0.54 -25.68 1.48
CA THR A 124 0.09 -25.90 2.79
C THR A 124 -0.81 -26.64 3.78
N VAL A 125 -2.15 -26.61 3.59
CA VAL A 125 -3.08 -27.42 4.37
C VAL A 125 -2.89 -28.94 4.07
N GLY A 126 -2.47 -29.28 2.87
CA GLY A 126 -2.12 -30.67 2.50
C GLY A 126 -0.85 -31.14 3.21
N GLU A 127 0.13 -30.31 3.40
CA GLU A 127 1.35 -30.64 4.13
C GLU A 127 1.09 -30.83 5.62
N VAL A 128 0.19 -30.04 6.20
CA VAL A 128 -0.27 -30.21 7.59
C VAL A 128 -1.17 -31.47 7.75
N ALA A 129 -1.98 -31.79 6.75
CA ALA A 129 -2.92 -32.91 6.80
C ALA A 129 -2.28 -34.28 6.50
N LEU A 130 -1.18 -34.33 5.75
CA LEU A 130 -0.47 -35.58 5.41
C LEU A 130 0.65 -35.93 6.39
N GLY A 131 0.70 -35.24 7.56
CA GLY A 131 1.68 -35.58 8.59
C GLY A 131 3.12 -35.33 8.14
N GLY A 132 3.31 -34.37 7.24
CA GLY A 132 4.61 -33.84 6.85
C GLY A 132 5.31 -33.05 7.93
N ASN A 133 4.79 -33.03 9.14
CA ASN A 133 5.58 -32.85 10.34
C ASN A 133 5.83 -34.22 10.94
N ALA A 134 6.91 -34.82 10.54
CA ALA A 134 7.87 -35.07 11.60
C ALA A 134 7.85 -33.79 12.44
N LEU A 135 7.23 -33.79 13.62
CA LEU A 135 7.57 -32.91 14.73
C LEU A 135 9.07 -32.78 14.59
N ALA A 136 9.58 -31.58 14.25
CA ALA A 136 10.99 -31.37 14.09
C ALA A 136 11.58 -31.85 15.42
N THR A 137 12.06 -33.12 15.43
CA THR A 137 12.60 -33.77 16.61
C THR A 137 14.02 -33.27 16.82
N GLY A 138 14.14 -31.94 16.74
CA GLY A 138 15.40 -31.23 16.87
C GLY A 138 15.14 -29.75 17.14
N PRO A 139 16.21 -29.04 17.49
CA PRO A 139 16.14 -27.61 17.70
C PRO A 139 15.77 -26.88 16.39
N VAL A 140 14.89 -25.87 16.49
CA VAL A 140 14.39 -25.06 15.37
C VAL A 140 14.61 -23.60 15.70
N TRP A 141 14.78 -22.78 14.69
CA TRP A 141 14.94 -21.34 14.84
C TRP A 141 14.05 -20.59 13.86
N GLU A 142 13.77 -19.33 14.19
CA GLU A 142 13.13 -18.35 13.33
C GLU A 142 13.92 -17.05 13.37
N GLY A 143 14.00 -16.36 12.25
CA GLY A 143 14.73 -15.11 12.15
C GLY A 143 14.06 -14.10 11.25
N TRP A 144 14.10 -12.83 11.64
CA TRP A 144 13.61 -11.72 10.86
C TRP A 144 14.66 -10.63 10.77
N VAL A 145 14.76 -10.01 9.60
CA VAL A 145 15.52 -8.78 9.39
C VAL A 145 14.50 -7.69 9.04
N GLU A 146 14.40 -6.69 9.89
CA GLU A 146 13.50 -5.54 9.74
C GLU A 146 14.34 -4.33 9.33
N PRO A 147 14.33 -3.94 8.03
CA PRO A 147 14.99 -2.71 7.59
C PRO A 147 14.41 -1.49 8.31
N PRO A 148 15.17 -0.39 8.47
CA PRO A 148 14.63 0.86 8.98
C PRO A 148 13.41 1.32 8.18
N THR A 149 12.41 1.88 8.85
CA THR A 149 11.11 2.23 8.27
C THR A 149 11.21 3.22 7.11
N TYR A 150 12.17 4.15 7.17
CA TYR A 150 12.39 5.13 6.12
C TYR A 150 12.85 4.53 4.78
N THR A 151 13.44 3.32 4.80
CA THR A 151 13.87 2.65 3.56
C THR A 151 12.69 2.12 2.73
N GLY A 152 11.48 2.05 3.29
CA GLY A 152 10.30 1.48 2.63
C GLY A 152 10.40 -0.01 2.28
N LYS A 153 11.49 -0.70 2.71
CA LYS A 153 11.73 -2.11 2.39
C LYS A 153 10.95 -3.02 3.35
N PRO A 154 10.39 -4.14 2.86
CA PRO A 154 9.68 -5.09 3.69
C PRO A 154 10.65 -5.88 4.60
N ALA A 155 10.12 -6.39 5.72
CA ALA A 155 10.85 -7.34 6.56
C ALA A 155 11.17 -8.63 5.79
N ILE A 156 12.36 -9.19 6.04
CA ILE A 156 12.86 -10.41 5.43
C ILE A 156 12.79 -11.52 6.47
N TYR A 157 12.15 -12.65 6.13
CA TYR A 157 12.13 -13.85 6.94
C TYR A 157 13.31 -14.73 6.57
N LEU A 158 14.27 -14.91 7.48
CA LEU A 158 15.55 -15.57 7.20
C LEU A 158 15.41 -17.04 6.82
N ASN A 159 14.36 -17.71 7.28
CA ASN A 159 14.10 -19.10 6.95
C ASN A 159 13.76 -19.32 5.47
N ASP A 160 13.29 -18.25 4.78
CA ASP A 160 13.00 -18.27 3.35
C ASP A 160 14.20 -17.83 2.50
N VAL A 161 15.28 -17.36 3.14
CA VAL A 161 16.47 -16.85 2.46
C VAL A 161 17.54 -17.94 2.37
N PRO A 162 18.03 -18.27 1.17
CA PRO A 162 19.14 -19.19 1.03
C PRO A 162 20.37 -18.74 1.81
N VAL A 163 21.10 -19.70 2.41
CA VAL A 163 22.37 -19.42 3.07
C VAL A 163 23.38 -18.79 2.10
N GLY A 164 24.19 -17.86 2.58
CA GLY A 164 25.17 -17.15 1.78
C GLY A 164 25.13 -15.64 1.96
N LEU A 165 25.26 -14.88 0.87
CA LEU A 165 25.29 -13.41 0.93
C LEU A 165 23.87 -12.83 1.11
N LEU A 166 23.69 -12.06 2.17
CA LEU A 166 22.48 -11.29 2.44
C LEU A 166 22.81 -9.79 2.49
N VAL A 167 22.16 -9.00 1.66
CA VAL A 167 22.39 -7.56 1.60
C VAL A 167 21.23 -6.83 2.30
N VAL A 168 21.56 -6.01 3.29
CA VAL A 168 20.58 -5.28 4.11
C VAL A 168 20.97 -3.81 4.30
N PRO A 169 20.03 -2.89 4.48
CA PRO A 169 20.34 -1.51 4.85
C PRO A 169 21.02 -1.42 6.22
N ALA A 170 21.87 -0.42 6.40
CA ALA A 170 22.41 -0.08 7.71
C ALA A 170 21.28 0.20 8.70
N GLY A 171 21.45 -0.17 9.96
CA GLY A 171 20.43 0.00 10.98
C GLY A 171 19.30 -1.04 10.93
N SER A 172 19.37 -2.06 10.06
CA SER A 172 18.37 -3.14 10.04
C SER A 172 18.39 -3.90 11.38
N LYS A 173 17.20 -4.09 11.96
CA LYS A 173 17.03 -4.84 13.20
C LYS A 173 16.90 -6.32 12.89
N ILE A 174 17.77 -7.14 13.47
CA ILE A 174 17.73 -8.59 13.35
C ILE A 174 17.16 -9.18 14.64
N THR A 175 16.13 -9.99 14.51
CA THR A 175 15.51 -10.71 15.64
C THR A 175 15.57 -12.20 15.34
N LEU A 176 16.14 -12.97 16.28
CA LEU A 176 16.23 -14.42 16.22
C LEU A 176 15.50 -15.04 17.40
N ARG A 177 14.80 -16.14 17.16
CA ARG A 177 14.16 -16.97 18.18
C ARG A 177 14.64 -18.41 18.02
N LEU A 178 15.19 -18.95 19.09
CA LEU A 178 15.67 -20.31 19.15
C LEU A 178 14.70 -21.17 19.95
N TYR A 179 14.35 -22.33 19.43
CA TYR A 179 13.43 -23.27 20.04
C TYR A 179 14.13 -24.62 20.25
N GLY A 180 13.94 -25.24 21.39
CA GLY A 180 14.56 -26.51 21.78
C GLY A 180 15.24 -26.42 23.14
N GLU A 181 16.16 -27.36 23.42
CA GLU A 181 16.96 -27.35 24.64
C GLU A 181 17.96 -26.19 24.61
N VAL A 182 18.18 -25.54 25.76
CA VAL A 182 19.14 -24.43 25.88
C VAL A 182 20.53 -24.94 25.52
N GLY A 183 21.16 -24.29 24.55
CA GLY A 183 22.47 -24.65 24.04
C GLY A 183 22.48 -25.63 22.84
N ALA A 184 21.31 -26.15 22.43
CA ALA A 184 21.22 -26.97 21.22
C ALA A 184 21.39 -26.11 19.94
N LEU A 185 21.04 -24.84 20.01
CA LEU A 185 21.34 -23.81 19.01
C LEU A 185 22.08 -22.66 19.70
N THR A 186 23.08 -22.11 18.99
CA THR A 186 23.83 -20.95 19.46
C THR A 186 23.99 -19.95 18.31
N VAL A 187 23.92 -18.66 18.65
CA VAL A 187 24.09 -17.57 17.67
C VAL A 187 25.50 -17.00 17.81
N ALA A 188 26.19 -16.90 16.69
CA ALA A 188 27.42 -16.16 16.54
C ALA A 188 27.25 -15.05 15.51
N GLU A 189 27.46 -13.78 15.90
CA GLU A 189 27.31 -12.65 15.02
C GLU A 189 28.44 -11.63 15.18
N THR A 190 28.76 -10.94 14.11
CA THR A 190 29.75 -9.86 14.07
C THR A 190 29.18 -8.59 13.46
N VAL A 191 27.87 -8.58 13.18
CA VAL A 191 27.20 -7.51 12.42
C VAL A 191 26.74 -6.35 13.29
N SER A 192 26.55 -6.59 14.59
CA SER A 192 26.18 -5.52 15.53
C SER A 192 27.37 -4.62 15.90
N GLY A 193 28.60 -5.12 15.73
CA GLY A 193 29.80 -4.43 16.18
C GLY A 193 29.94 -4.32 17.70
N ARG A 194 29.03 -4.94 18.48
CA ARG A 194 29.08 -4.95 19.96
C ARG A 194 30.17 -5.86 20.46
N THR A 195 30.91 -5.41 21.43
CA THR A 195 31.97 -6.20 22.14
C THR A 195 31.63 -6.40 23.62
N GLU A 196 30.68 -5.64 24.12
CA GLU A 196 30.15 -5.66 25.48
C GLU A 196 28.63 -5.83 25.47
N ASP A 197 28.05 -6.27 26.57
CA ASP A 197 26.60 -6.51 26.73
C ASP A 197 26.01 -7.44 25.64
N LEU A 198 26.77 -8.49 25.31
CA LEU A 198 26.26 -9.51 24.39
C LEU A 198 25.31 -10.45 25.13
N ASP A 199 24.19 -10.73 24.52
CA ASP A 199 23.27 -11.77 24.96
C ASP A 199 24.02 -13.12 24.97
N ALA A 200 23.66 -14.04 25.86
CA ALA A 200 24.25 -15.37 25.84
C ALA A 200 24.02 -16.04 24.49
N ALA A 201 25.04 -16.66 23.89
CA ALA A 201 24.92 -17.28 22.56
C ALA A 201 23.73 -18.26 22.43
N SER A 202 23.29 -18.86 23.55
CA SER A 202 22.16 -19.79 23.67
C SER A 202 20.87 -19.13 24.15
N GLU A 203 20.81 -17.81 24.26
CA GLU A 203 19.58 -17.10 24.64
C GLU A 203 18.47 -17.40 23.65
N ALA A 204 17.28 -17.72 24.18
CA ALA A 204 16.14 -18.14 23.34
C ALA A 204 15.63 -17.04 22.40
N GLN A 205 15.84 -15.78 22.75
CA GLN A 205 15.52 -14.66 21.87
C GLN A 205 16.67 -13.66 21.88
N GLN A 206 17.17 -13.34 20.70
CA GLN A 206 18.23 -12.35 20.52
C GLN A 206 17.77 -11.26 19.56
N THR A 207 18.14 -10.02 19.87
CA THR A 207 17.81 -8.88 19.04
C THR A 207 18.99 -7.93 18.98
N PHE A 208 19.43 -7.58 17.79
CA PHE A 208 20.53 -6.65 17.57
C PHE A 208 20.34 -5.86 16.27
N VAL A 209 21.10 -4.78 16.14
CA VAL A 209 21.07 -3.91 14.96
C VAL A 209 22.30 -4.18 14.11
N ALA A 210 22.10 -4.32 12.81
CA ALA A 210 23.17 -4.49 11.83
C ALA A 210 23.87 -3.13 11.59
N ALA A 211 25.00 -2.92 12.26
CA ALA A 211 25.80 -1.71 12.20
C ALA A 211 27.02 -1.85 11.25
N SER A 212 27.52 -3.07 11.02
CA SER A 212 28.67 -3.34 10.16
C SER A 212 28.46 -4.61 9.35
N SER A 213 29.08 -4.68 8.18
CA SER A 213 29.12 -5.93 7.40
C SER A 213 29.86 -7.00 8.19
N GLY A 214 29.35 -8.22 8.19
CA GLY A 214 29.91 -9.30 9.01
C GLY A 214 29.18 -10.61 8.74
N ARG A 215 29.33 -11.55 9.66
CA ARG A 215 28.72 -12.87 9.58
C ARG A 215 27.67 -13.03 10.67
N LEU A 216 26.55 -13.65 10.30
CA LEU A 216 25.54 -14.18 11.21
C LEU A 216 25.52 -15.69 11.02
N ALA A 217 25.72 -16.45 12.07
CA ALA A 217 25.64 -17.90 12.07
C ALA A 217 24.76 -18.38 13.22
N ILE A 218 23.93 -19.35 12.93
CA ILE A 218 23.15 -20.13 13.89
C ILE A 218 23.79 -21.53 13.86
N ASP A 219 24.55 -21.87 14.87
CA ASP A 219 25.24 -23.13 14.98
C ASP A 219 24.39 -24.17 15.71
N GLY A 220 24.41 -25.42 15.23
CA GLY A 220 23.62 -26.54 15.75
C GLY A 220 22.94 -27.34 14.65
N GLU A 221 22.11 -28.31 15.05
CA GLU A 221 21.32 -29.10 14.10
C GLU A 221 20.33 -28.18 13.40
N ASN A 222 20.26 -28.21 12.06
CA ASN A 222 19.46 -27.31 11.21
C ASN A 222 19.90 -25.83 11.30
N GLY A 223 21.14 -25.55 11.67
CA GLY A 223 21.70 -24.21 11.67
C GLY A 223 21.84 -23.62 10.27
N ALA A 224 22.08 -22.31 10.21
CA ALA A 224 22.25 -21.56 8.95
C ALA A 224 23.24 -20.41 9.14
N ALA A 225 23.88 -19.97 8.06
CA ALA A 225 24.82 -18.86 8.12
C ALA A 225 24.70 -17.94 6.92
N TRP A 226 24.83 -16.64 7.17
CA TRP A 226 24.82 -15.60 6.15
C TRP A 226 26.03 -14.67 6.32
N ASP A 227 26.59 -14.28 5.20
CA ASP A 227 27.53 -13.18 5.13
C ASP A 227 26.71 -11.91 4.86
N ILE A 228 26.52 -11.09 5.87
CA ILE A 228 25.70 -9.90 5.80
C ILE A 228 26.54 -8.74 5.27
N ARG A 229 26.08 -8.15 4.17
CA ARG A 229 26.62 -6.91 3.62
C ARG A 229 25.68 -5.78 3.90
N ILE A 230 26.18 -4.75 4.54
CA ILE A 230 25.41 -3.53 4.82
C ILE A 230 25.54 -2.55 3.65
N ILE A 231 24.41 -1.99 3.24
CA ILE A 231 24.35 -0.79 2.40
C ILE A 231 24.16 0.39 3.35
N ALA A 232 25.18 1.27 3.39
CA ALA A 232 25.06 2.51 4.14
C ALA A 232 24.08 3.45 3.45
N ASP A 233 23.39 4.21 4.24
CA ASP A 233 22.59 5.34 3.80
C ASP A 233 23.50 6.50 3.40
N THR A 234 23.19 7.16 2.31
CA THR A 234 23.99 8.29 1.81
C THR A 234 23.30 9.60 2.18
N PRO A 235 24.05 10.63 2.62
CA PRO A 235 23.47 11.93 2.89
C PRO A 235 22.80 12.52 1.64
N PRO A 236 21.67 13.23 1.80
CA PRO A 236 20.99 13.87 0.69
C PRO A 236 21.90 14.95 0.05
N ALA A 237 21.74 15.16 -1.24
CA ALA A 237 22.43 16.18 -1.98
C ALA A 237 21.41 17.24 -2.47
N ILE A 238 21.84 18.51 -2.48
CA ILE A 238 21.04 19.60 -3.00
C ILE A 238 21.89 20.58 -3.81
N ASP A 239 21.41 20.92 -4.99
CA ASP A 239 22.07 21.86 -5.89
C ASP A 239 21.10 22.94 -6.40
N LEU A 240 21.61 24.17 -6.54
CA LEU A 240 20.91 25.25 -7.23
C LEU A 240 21.05 25.06 -8.75
N THR A 241 19.95 24.82 -9.44
CA THR A 241 19.95 24.46 -10.88
C THR A 241 19.94 25.67 -11.80
N GLY A 242 19.84 26.89 -11.27
CA GLY A 242 19.87 28.13 -12.04
C GLY A 242 19.93 29.36 -11.16
N PRO A 243 20.12 30.55 -11.77
CA PRO A 243 20.13 31.80 -11.02
C PRO A 243 18.74 32.12 -10.45
N VAL A 244 18.71 32.93 -9.40
CA VAL A 244 17.45 33.48 -8.88
C VAL A 244 16.78 34.37 -9.93
N GLU A 245 15.53 34.11 -10.23
CA GLU A 245 14.69 34.98 -11.05
C GLU A 245 13.77 35.80 -10.16
N ALA A 246 13.39 37.01 -10.63
CA ALA A 246 12.44 37.83 -9.92
C ALA A 246 11.51 38.58 -10.86
N ASP A 247 10.25 38.68 -10.47
CA ASP A 247 9.26 39.46 -11.18
C ASP A 247 9.34 40.97 -10.85
N ALA A 248 8.46 41.78 -11.44
CA ALA A 248 8.40 43.22 -11.20
C ALA A 248 7.91 43.59 -9.79
N MET A 249 7.23 42.70 -9.11
CA MET A 249 6.72 42.87 -7.74
C MET A 249 7.74 42.43 -6.70
N GLY A 250 8.84 41.82 -7.12
CA GLY A 250 9.92 41.37 -6.25
C GLY A 250 9.70 39.97 -5.68
N GLU A 251 8.77 39.20 -6.24
CA GLU A 251 8.65 37.77 -5.96
C GLU A 251 9.84 37.05 -6.57
N MET A 252 10.59 36.35 -5.76
CA MET A 252 11.75 35.55 -6.19
C MET A 252 11.35 34.10 -6.47
N SER A 253 12.05 33.52 -7.41
CA SER A 253 11.95 32.10 -7.75
C SER A 253 13.36 31.54 -7.93
N GLN A 254 13.75 30.62 -7.05
CA GLN A 254 15.04 29.96 -7.06
C GLN A 254 14.83 28.47 -7.40
N PRO A 255 15.27 28.01 -8.58
CA PRO A 255 15.22 26.61 -8.91
C PRO A 255 16.28 25.83 -8.13
N PHE A 256 15.91 24.62 -7.68
CA PHE A 256 16.83 23.70 -7.03
C PHE A 256 16.46 22.25 -7.36
N GLN A 257 17.45 21.36 -7.26
CA GLN A 257 17.27 19.91 -7.33
C GLN A 257 17.75 19.29 -6.03
N ALA A 258 17.00 18.33 -5.52
CA ALA A 258 17.40 17.53 -4.36
C ALA A 258 17.35 16.04 -4.71
N ILE A 259 18.39 15.29 -4.27
CA ILE A 259 18.56 13.86 -4.56
C ILE A 259 18.92 13.13 -3.27
N ASP A 260 18.29 11.99 -3.02
CA ASP A 260 18.55 11.10 -1.91
C ASP A 260 18.14 9.66 -2.25
N ASP A 261 18.82 8.65 -1.68
CA ASP A 261 18.55 7.24 -2.00
C ASP A 261 17.24 6.69 -1.35
N TYR A 262 16.76 7.33 -0.28
CA TYR A 262 15.49 6.98 0.39
C TYR A 262 14.47 8.13 0.47
N GLY A 263 14.86 9.30 -0.04
CA GLY A 263 14.01 10.48 -0.16
C GLY A 263 14.19 11.53 0.92
N VAL A 264 14.15 12.77 0.48
CA VAL A 264 14.27 13.96 1.33
C VAL A 264 13.00 14.14 2.16
N GLU A 265 13.15 14.32 3.48
CA GLU A 265 12.03 14.57 4.39
C GLU A 265 11.66 16.04 4.46
N SER A 266 12.67 16.91 4.64
CA SER A 266 12.49 18.34 4.80
C SER A 266 13.69 19.13 4.27
N GLY A 267 13.52 20.44 4.14
CA GLY A 267 14.61 21.33 3.81
C GLY A 267 14.32 22.77 4.22
N ALA A 268 15.39 23.53 4.33
CA ALA A 268 15.33 24.95 4.69
C ALA A 268 16.31 25.78 3.84
N ALA A 269 15.89 26.99 3.50
CA ALA A 269 16.74 28.00 2.92
C ALA A 269 17.07 29.08 3.96
N VAL A 270 18.33 29.41 4.11
CA VAL A 270 18.82 30.43 5.02
C VAL A 270 19.40 31.58 4.22
N ILE A 271 18.85 32.77 4.39
CA ILE A 271 19.31 33.97 3.74
C ILE A 271 19.98 34.86 4.79
N THR A 272 21.26 35.16 4.59
CA THR A 272 22.06 35.98 5.47
C THR A 272 22.58 37.23 4.76
N LEU A 273 22.69 38.32 5.46
CA LEU A 273 23.28 39.57 4.91
C LEU A 273 24.76 39.34 4.61
N ASN A 274 25.19 39.62 3.37
CA ASN A 274 26.61 39.69 3.01
C ASN A 274 27.14 41.07 3.30
N LEU A 275 27.44 41.38 4.56
CA LEU A 275 27.89 42.71 5.01
C LEU A 275 29.13 43.18 4.27
N GLY A 276 30.04 42.29 3.89
CA GLY A 276 31.26 42.61 3.16
C GLY A 276 31.05 43.12 1.74
N ALA A 277 29.89 42.74 1.11
CA ALA A 277 29.52 43.19 -0.22
C ALA A 277 28.58 44.41 -0.24
N VAL A 278 28.11 44.86 0.93
CA VAL A 278 27.24 46.05 1.03
C VAL A 278 28.00 47.32 0.71
N ASP A 279 27.45 48.14 -0.18
CA ASP A 279 27.94 49.50 -0.38
C ASP A 279 27.58 50.38 0.83
N ARG A 280 28.56 50.56 1.70
CA ARG A 280 28.44 51.27 3.01
C ARG A 280 28.41 52.81 2.88
N ARG A 281 27.85 53.32 1.78
CA ARG A 281 27.68 54.78 1.57
C ARG A 281 26.29 55.23 2.04
N TYR A 282 26.16 56.53 2.28
CA TYR A 282 24.90 57.17 2.68
C TYR A 282 24.32 56.57 3.97
N GLY A 283 23.04 56.20 3.98
CA GLY A 283 22.33 55.63 5.14
C GLY A 283 22.84 54.28 5.64
N LEU A 284 23.73 53.59 4.89
CA LEU A 284 24.27 52.30 5.25
C LEU A 284 25.67 52.36 5.90
N VAL A 285 26.15 53.56 6.28
CA VAL A 285 27.47 53.75 6.92
C VAL A 285 27.56 53.14 8.31
N ALA A 286 26.49 53.26 9.11
CA ALA A 286 26.42 52.66 10.44
C ALA A 286 26.34 51.11 10.34
N ASP A 287 26.71 50.43 11.42
CA ASP A 287 26.48 49.00 11.49
C ASP A 287 24.97 48.71 11.58
N PRO A 288 24.49 47.62 10.95
CA PRO A 288 23.07 47.29 10.96
C PRO A 288 22.61 46.85 12.35
N ASP A 289 21.42 47.33 12.75
CA ASP A 289 20.78 46.93 13.99
C ASP A 289 20.28 45.50 13.88
N GLY A 290 21.03 44.56 14.45
CA GLY A 290 20.56 43.18 14.70
C GLY A 290 19.92 42.46 13.50
N VAL A 291 20.69 42.16 12.46
CA VAL A 291 20.18 41.38 11.30
C VAL A 291 20.18 39.89 11.66
N THR A 292 18.99 39.35 11.82
CA THR A 292 18.82 37.90 12.00
C THR A 292 18.76 37.20 10.65
N PRO A 293 19.33 36.00 10.51
CA PRO A 293 19.13 35.17 9.31
C PRO A 293 17.64 34.94 9.06
N LEU A 294 17.23 35.04 7.81
CA LEU A 294 15.90 34.66 7.37
C LEU A 294 15.89 33.16 7.03
N VAL A 295 15.01 32.42 7.67
CA VAL A 295 14.86 30.98 7.44
C VAL A 295 13.52 30.74 6.77
N LEU A 296 13.54 30.02 5.65
CA LEU A 296 12.37 29.66 4.85
C LEU A 296 12.32 28.15 4.69
N ASP A 297 11.13 27.57 4.78
CA ASP A 297 10.94 26.17 4.50
C ASP A 297 10.98 25.90 2.99
N LEU A 298 11.66 24.83 2.58
CA LEU A 298 11.67 24.43 1.17
C LEU A 298 10.36 23.72 0.81
N PRO A 299 9.81 24.02 -0.37
CA PRO A 299 8.66 23.29 -0.87
C PRO A 299 9.04 21.85 -1.21
N MET A 300 8.29 20.88 -0.64
CA MET A 300 8.47 19.47 -0.89
C MET A 300 7.35 18.94 -1.80
N PRO A 301 7.65 18.01 -2.73
CA PRO A 301 6.63 17.35 -3.54
C PRO A 301 5.59 16.63 -2.66
N PHE A 302 4.31 16.81 -2.98
CA PHE A 302 3.23 16.10 -2.27
C PHE A 302 3.09 14.64 -2.71
N ASN A 303 3.56 14.32 -3.93
CA ASN A 303 3.49 13.00 -4.53
C ASN A 303 4.88 12.53 -4.95
N GLY A 304 5.13 11.22 -4.90
CA GLY A 304 6.40 10.61 -5.25
C GLY A 304 7.23 10.20 -4.04
N ASP A 305 8.37 9.59 -4.30
CA ASP A 305 9.30 9.08 -3.27
C ASP A 305 10.29 10.14 -2.77
N ARG A 306 10.29 11.34 -3.36
CA ARG A 306 11.21 12.43 -3.06
C ARG A 306 12.70 12.07 -3.18
N ALA A 307 12.99 11.00 -3.94
CA ALA A 307 14.36 10.52 -4.13
C ALA A 307 15.14 11.38 -5.14
N ASP A 308 14.46 11.93 -6.13
CA ASP A 308 15.05 12.86 -7.12
C ASP A 308 13.94 13.80 -7.60
N PHE A 309 14.07 15.10 -7.30
CA PHE A 309 13.08 16.07 -7.70
C PHE A 309 13.65 17.46 -7.93
N ASP A 310 13.06 18.15 -8.89
CA ASP A 310 13.24 19.57 -9.12
C ASP A 310 12.10 20.37 -8.50
N ALA A 311 12.40 21.50 -7.88
CA ALA A 311 11.41 22.41 -7.32
C ALA A 311 11.88 23.87 -7.38
N PHE A 312 10.99 24.78 -7.02
CA PHE A 312 11.25 26.20 -6.98
C PHE A 312 10.94 26.74 -5.59
N LEU A 313 11.91 27.39 -4.95
CA LEU A 313 11.65 28.21 -3.79
C LEU A 313 11.07 29.55 -4.27
N VAL A 314 9.77 29.73 -4.11
CA VAL A 314 9.05 30.92 -4.54
C VAL A 314 8.63 31.71 -3.32
N GLU A 315 9.16 32.92 -3.17
CA GLU A 315 8.89 33.78 -2.02
C GLU A 315 8.85 35.25 -2.40
N ASN A 316 7.96 36.02 -1.79
CA ASN A 316 7.92 37.47 -1.96
C ASN A 316 8.58 38.18 -0.77
N LEU A 317 9.86 38.43 -0.91
CA LEU A 317 10.67 39.12 0.09
C LEU A 317 10.87 40.63 -0.22
N SER A 318 10.09 41.19 -1.12
CA SER A 318 10.20 42.57 -1.58
C SER A 318 10.03 43.61 -0.49
N GLU A 319 9.36 43.30 0.59
CA GLU A 319 9.15 44.17 1.75
C GLU A 319 10.14 43.88 2.90
N HIS A 320 10.96 42.84 2.77
CA HIS A 320 11.93 42.49 3.79
C HIS A 320 13.02 43.56 3.93
N PRO A 321 13.56 43.81 5.14
CA PRO A 321 14.64 44.79 5.36
C PRO A 321 15.88 44.56 4.49
N LEU A 322 16.16 43.32 4.11
CA LEU A 322 17.29 42.95 3.25
C LEU A 322 17.00 43.08 1.75
N ALA A 323 15.79 43.48 1.33
CA ALA A 323 15.48 43.69 -0.08
C ALA A 323 16.44 44.65 -0.76
N ASN A 324 16.90 44.32 -1.96
CA ASN A 324 17.91 45.05 -2.73
C ASN A 324 19.30 45.14 -2.06
N LEU A 325 19.58 44.30 -1.07
CA LEU A 325 20.91 44.19 -0.46
C LEU A 325 21.60 42.89 -0.89
N PRO A 326 22.94 42.87 -0.88
CA PRO A 326 23.68 41.62 -1.13
C PRO A 326 23.51 40.67 0.04
N VAL A 327 23.11 39.47 -0.29
CA VAL A 327 22.88 38.38 0.66
C VAL A 327 23.59 37.08 0.20
N VAL A 328 23.71 36.15 1.12
CA VAL A 328 24.14 34.76 0.85
C VAL A 328 22.94 33.86 1.10
N LEU A 329 22.58 33.10 0.09
CA LEU A 329 21.58 32.01 0.15
C LEU A 329 22.31 30.70 0.39
N SER A 330 21.93 30.00 1.42
CA SER A 330 22.35 28.61 1.69
C SER A 330 21.10 27.74 1.84
N ILE A 331 21.06 26.62 1.15
CA ILE A 331 19.94 25.68 1.22
C ILE A 331 20.44 24.39 1.82
N SER A 332 19.67 23.82 2.73
CA SER A 332 19.94 22.52 3.34
C SER A 332 18.71 21.62 3.23
N VAL A 333 18.96 20.32 3.08
CA VAL A 333 17.92 19.29 3.08
C VAL A 333 18.28 18.22 4.09
N THR A 334 17.26 17.60 4.65
CA THR A 334 17.39 16.54 5.64
C THR A 334 16.60 15.32 5.17
N ASP A 335 17.22 14.14 5.26
CA ASP A 335 16.57 12.86 4.99
C ASP A 335 15.83 12.33 6.24
N ALA A 336 15.20 11.16 6.08
CA ALA A 336 14.49 10.50 7.18
C ALA A 336 15.42 9.80 8.19
N ALA A 337 16.70 9.64 7.86
CA ALA A 337 17.74 9.17 8.80
C ALA A 337 18.31 10.31 9.64
N GLY A 338 17.97 11.58 9.34
CA GLY A 338 18.47 12.77 10.00
C GLY A 338 19.83 13.25 9.48
N GLN A 339 20.27 12.79 8.30
CA GLN A 339 21.46 13.28 7.63
C GLN A 339 21.13 14.58 6.91
N VAL A 340 22.10 15.49 6.84
CA VAL A 340 21.93 16.82 6.25
C VAL A 340 22.86 16.97 5.06
N GLY A 341 22.30 17.44 3.95
CA GLY A 341 23.02 17.89 2.78
C GLY A 341 22.87 19.38 2.59
N ASP A 342 23.96 20.08 2.35
CA ASP A 342 24.02 21.53 2.16
C ASP A 342 24.40 21.87 0.72
N SER A 343 23.75 22.89 0.17
CA SER A 343 24.16 23.48 -1.12
C SER A 343 25.43 24.33 -0.97
N ILE A 344 26.10 24.56 -2.08
CA ILE A 344 27.11 25.61 -2.15
C ILE A 344 26.41 26.96 -1.92
N PRO A 345 26.88 27.80 -0.94
CA PRO A 345 26.29 29.10 -0.69
C PRO A 345 26.38 30.02 -1.93
N GLU A 346 25.26 30.60 -2.34
CA GLU A 346 25.20 31.53 -3.47
C GLU A 346 25.09 32.96 -3.02
N GLN A 347 25.92 33.84 -3.62
CA GLN A 347 25.88 35.29 -3.39
C GLN A 347 24.94 35.93 -4.40
N MET A 348 23.93 36.63 -3.92
CA MET A 348 22.94 37.27 -4.76
C MET A 348 22.53 38.64 -4.19
N ILE A 349 21.85 39.45 -5.00
CA ILE A 349 21.08 40.61 -4.50
C ILE A 349 19.67 40.10 -4.21
N LEU A 350 19.20 40.25 -2.95
CA LEU A 350 17.85 39.85 -2.60
C LEU A 350 16.83 40.64 -3.43
N PRO A 351 15.94 40.00 -4.20
CA PRO A 351 14.98 40.71 -5.02
C PRO A 351 14.09 41.65 -4.21
N GLY A 352 13.87 42.83 -4.78
CA GLY A 352 12.95 43.82 -4.23
C GLY A 352 12.01 44.34 -5.29
N ARG A 353 10.93 44.94 -4.85
CA ARG A 353 9.95 45.56 -5.75
C ARG A 353 10.59 46.66 -6.58
N ARG A 354 10.32 46.70 -7.87
CA ARG A 354 10.79 47.76 -8.76
C ARG A 354 9.87 48.97 -8.71
N PHE A 355 10.43 50.15 -8.38
CA PHE A 355 9.71 51.40 -8.39
C PHE A 355 10.16 52.26 -9.56
N PHE A 356 9.22 52.68 -10.42
CA PHE A 356 9.52 53.48 -11.62
C PHE A 356 9.43 54.99 -11.32
N GLN A 357 8.63 55.38 -10.31
CA GLN A 357 8.51 56.78 -9.94
C GLN A 357 9.67 57.21 -9.01
N PRO A 358 10.40 58.31 -9.33
CA PRO A 358 11.54 58.75 -8.55
C PRO A 358 11.22 59.00 -7.07
N PHE A 359 10.07 59.56 -6.78
CA PHE A 359 9.63 59.80 -5.39
C PHE A 359 9.41 58.47 -4.62
N ALA A 360 8.72 57.51 -5.21
CA ALA A 360 8.52 56.21 -4.59
C ALA A 360 9.87 55.51 -4.35
N LYS A 361 10.81 55.64 -5.29
CA LYS A 361 12.16 55.09 -5.13
C LYS A 361 12.89 55.75 -3.94
N ALA A 362 12.82 57.07 -3.82
CA ALA A 362 13.43 57.79 -2.68
C ALA A 362 12.82 57.35 -1.33
N VAL A 363 11.50 57.17 -1.25
CA VAL A 363 10.82 56.72 -0.03
C VAL A 363 11.27 55.31 0.38
N ILE A 364 11.37 54.39 -0.57
CA ILE A 364 11.80 53.02 -0.25
C ILE A 364 13.27 52.93 0.15
N GLU A 365 14.14 53.80 -0.42
CA GLU A 365 15.53 53.95 0.01
C GLU A 365 15.62 54.47 1.45
N GLN A 366 14.84 55.47 1.82
CA GLN A 366 14.77 55.96 3.20
C GLN A 366 14.23 54.96 4.19
N ARG A 367 13.21 54.15 3.76
CA ARG A 367 12.71 53.01 4.55
C ARG A 367 13.82 52.01 4.80
N ARG A 368 14.57 51.62 3.77
CA ARG A 368 15.71 50.71 3.90
C ARG A 368 16.75 51.22 4.89
N ASP A 369 17.14 52.49 4.74
CA ASP A 369 18.14 53.13 5.58
C ASP A 369 17.69 53.21 7.05
N PHE A 370 16.39 53.40 7.31
CA PHE A 370 15.80 53.32 8.63
C PHE A 370 15.80 51.92 9.23
N MET A 371 15.44 50.93 8.41
CA MET A 371 15.44 49.53 8.82
C MET A 371 16.87 49.01 9.05
N TRP A 372 17.86 49.60 8.35
CA TRP A 372 19.27 49.26 8.53
C TRP A 372 19.78 49.68 9.91
N ALA A 373 19.58 50.93 10.29
CA ALA A 373 19.98 51.42 11.60
C ALA A 373 19.01 52.51 12.09
N LYS A 374 18.44 52.35 13.25
CA LYS A 374 17.50 53.30 13.87
C LYS A 374 18.18 54.67 14.16
N SER A 375 19.50 54.68 14.29
CA SER A 375 20.29 55.92 14.41
C SER A 375 20.14 56.87 13.21
N ASN A 376 19.73 56.37 12.05
CA ASN A 376 19.46 57.15 10.85
C ASN A 376 18.14 57.95 10.93
N ALA A 377 17.29 57.76 11.94
CA ALA A 377 15.96 58.35 12.04
C ALA A 377 15.98 59.90 11.95
N ALA A 378 16.93 60.56 12.63
CA ALA A 378 17.03 62.03 12.61
C ALA A 378 17.39 62.56 11.22
N GLN A 379 18.29 61.92 10.51
CA GLN A 379 18.69 62.29 9.16
C GLN A 379 17.55 62.05 8.15
N ILE A 380 16.85 60.95 8.27
CA ILE A 380 15.71 60.60 7.40
C ILE A 380 14.59 61.65 7.58
N ALA A 381 14.29 62.03 8.83
CA ALA A 381 13.29 63.09 9.12
C ALA A 381 13.59 64.43 8.51
N LEU A 382 14.85 64.73 8.20
CA LEU A 382 15.26 65.99 7.54
C LEU A 382 15.12 65.85 5.98
N VAL A 383 15.15 64.70 5.43
CA VAL A 383 15.08 64.44 3.99
C VAL A 383 13.64 64.22 3.50
N MET A 384 12.77 63.66 4.32
CA MET A 384 11.35 63.48 4.05
C MET A 384 10.53 64.74 4.24
#